data_72883e0a83eb623df64e0d108a70267c
#
_entry.id   72883e0a83eb623df64e0d108a70267c
#
_cell.length_a   1.000
_cell.length_b   1.000
_cell.length_c   1.000
_cell.angle_alpha   90.00
_cell.angle_beta   90.00
_cell.angle_gamma   90.00
#
_symmetry.space_group_name_H-M   'P 1'
#
loop_
_entity.id
_entity.type
_entity.pdbx_description
1 polymer ?
#
loop_
_entity_poly.entity_id
_entity_poly.type
_entity_poly.pdbx_seq_one_letter_code
_entity_poly.pdbx_strand_id
1 'polypeptide(L)'
;MKSMKSFISIIVICLLITSCSSKPATSYTIEGSIAGLEDGAQVELIPGATHKDEKPISESAVTAGKFTFTGATEEPRLFYLHIKNSYGLIKVMVENGSIKITAKAEKRDTNGNISYTFEDLKVEGSPSNDLYLAKIAPRNMLDSLYNAYHENNKGISDAISAARMNNDKALMDSLNNTDAAKKLAADEKNFFNTVEVTMKKIVMDNKDSWWGPLLMLDVMSYFTPDQNSWYESFSQEAKDSYYGKIVKEELFPEGFVGKDVPPFALENADKSETTLAAVTQGKKYYLIDFWASWCAPCRKEIPNLKKLYKEYSSKGFEIVSISIDKKEADWKKALDEEKLTWPNFLDTKGASDAFKVKTIPAMFLVDEKGKIIAEKIRGEELENKLAELFK
;
A
#
# COMPACT_ATOMS: atom_id res chain seq x y z
N MET A 1 91.83 31.29 7.20
CA MET A 1 90.50 31.47 6.70
C MET A 1 89.88 30.04 6.60
N LYS A 2 89.07 29.64 7.59
CA LYS A 2 88.34 28.31 7.61
C LYS A 2 86.87 28.59 7.34
N SER A 3 86.39 28.04 6.23
CA SER A 3 84.97 28.05 5.84
C SER A 3 84.20 27.08 6.71
N MET A 4 83.17 27.56 7.42
CA MET A 4 82.24 26.79 8.23
C MET A 4 80.98 26.46 7.39
N LYS A 5 80.86 25.21 6.98
CA LYS A 5 79.67 24.73 6.26
C LYS A 5 78.60 24.39 7.31
N SER A 6 77.49 25.14 7.25
CA SER A 6 76.27 24.91 8.06
C SER A 6 75.50 23.78 7.44
N PHE A 7 75.26 22.68 8.19
CA PHE A 7 74.38 21.60 7.82
C PHE A 7 72.97 21.95 8.33
N ILE A 8 72.05 22.24 7.42
CA ILE A 8 70.59 22.32 7.75
C ILE A 8 70.02 20.94 7.66
N SER A 9 69.70 20.34 8.81
CA SER A 9 68.92 19.10 8.90
C SER A 9 67.46 19.44 8.67
N ILE A 10 66.91 19.01 7.52
CA ILE A 10 65.48 19.05 7.25
C ILE A 10 64.87 17.83 7.93
N ILE A 11 64.13 18.02 9.02
CA ILE A 11 63.31 17.00 9.64
C ILE A 11 62.01 16.92 8.82
N VAL A 12 61.86 15.88 8.01
CA VAL A 12 60.61 15.51 7.33
C VAL A 12 59.74 14.83 8.36
N ILE A 13 58.75 15.53 8.89
CA ILE A 13 57.69 14.96 9.70
C ILE A 13 56.73 14.27 8.73
N CYS A 14 56.83 12.93 8.61
CA CYS A 14 55.81 12.10 7.97
C CYS A 14 54.59 12.08 8.88
N LEU A 15 53.59 12.89 8.57
CA LEU A 15 52.24 12.76 9.10
C LEU A 15 51.65 11.45 8.54
N LEU A 16 51.72 10.38 9.33
CA LEU A 16 50.95 9.16 9.09
C LEU A 16 49.47 9.51 9.29
N ILE A 17 48.77 9.83 8.20
CA ILE A 17 47.30 9.83 8.19
C ILE A 17 46.89 8.35 8.26
N THR A 18 46.62 7.87 9.47
CA THR A 18 45.91 6.61 9.66
C THR A 18 44.47 6.81 9.24
N SER A 19 44.21 6.58 7.95
CA SER A 19 42.85 6.37 7.48
C SER A 19 42.30 5.11 8.17
N CYS A 20 41.54 5.26 9.25
CA CYS A 20 40.73 4.20 9.78
C CYS A 20 39.64 3.88 8.77
N SER A 21 39.92 2.99 7.84
CA SER A 21 38.88 2.33 7.06
C SER A 21 38.17 1.35 8.00
N SER A 22 37.15 1.84 8.74
CA SER A 22 36.21 0.96 9.42
C SER A 22 35.54 0.08 8.35
N LYS A 23 35.58 -1.23 8.54
CA LYS A 23 34.80 -2.13 7.67
C LYS A 23 33.35 -1.67 7.68
N PRO A 24 32.64 -1.72 6.53
CA PRO A 24 31.22 -1.40 6.51
C PRO A 24 30.48 -2.20 7.58
N ALA A 25 29.58 -1.57 8.30
CA ALA A 25 28.75 -2.25 9.29
C ALA A 25 27.89 -3.31 8.57
N THR A 26 27.81 -4.51 9.14
CA THR A 26 27.04 -5.63 8.58
C THR A 26 25.68 -5.79 9.23
N SER A 27 25.36 -4.94 10.22
CA SER A 27 24.09 -4.92 10.96
C SER A 27 23.75 -3.50 11.38
N TYR A 28 22.48 -3.26 11.65
CA TYR A 28 22.02 -2.01 12.25
C TYR A 28 21.65 -2.19 13.71
N THR A 29 21.77 -1.10 14.48
CA THR A 29 21.13 -0.92 15.77
C THR A 29 20.37 0.40 15.73
N ILE A 30 19.07 0.36 16.03
CA ILE A 30 18.22 1.55 16.16
C ILE A 30 17.96 1.77 17.63
N GLU A 31 18.40 2.89 18.17
CA GLU A 31 18.13 3.33 19.53
C GLU A 31 17.11 4.47 19.50
N GLY A 32 15.89 4.21 19.94
CA GLY A 32 14.83 5.22 20.09
C GLY A 32 14.79 5.80 21.49
N SER A 33 14.65 7.13 21.60
CA SER A 33 14.38 7.85 22.85
C SER A 33 13.28 8.87 22.57
N ILE A 34 12.02 8.50 22.88
CA ILE A 34 10.84 9.30 22.57
C ILE A 34 10.12 9.64 23.86
N ALA A 35 10.21 10.91 24.25
CA ALA A 35 9.50 11.43 25.42
C ALA A 35 7.99 11.36 25.20
N GLY A 36 7.22 11.02 26.25
CA GLY A 36 5.75 10.93 26.17
C GLY A 36 5.20 9.56 25.79
N LEU A 37 6.05 8.58 25.45
CA LEU A 37 5.62 7.18 25.35
C LEU A 37 5.52 6.55 26.73
N GLU A 38 4.47 5.76 26.95
CA GLU A 38 4.22 5.04 28.20
C GLU A 38 5.13 3.81 28.30
N ASP A 39 5.60 3.50 29.51
CA ASP A 39 6.35 2.27 29.77
C ASP A 39 5.49 1.05 29.46
N GLY A 40 6.08 0.08 28.77
CA GLY A 40 5.39 -1.13 28.30
C GLY A 40 4.70 -0.98 26.94
N ALA A 41 4.57 0.23 26.39
CA ALA A 41 4.07 0.40 25.03
C ALA A 41 4.97 -0.39 24.04
N GLN A 42 4.34 -1.08 23.09
CA GLN A 42 5.07 -1.84 22.08
C GLN A 42 5.33 -0.98 20.84
N VAL A 43 6.58 -0.81 20.48
CA VAL A 43 7.00 -0.18 19.23
C VAL A 43 7.24 -1.29 18.20
N GLU A 44 6.64 -1.18 17.05
CA GLU A 44 6.74 -2.11 15.94
C GLU A 44 7.65 -1.52 14.84
N LEU A 45 8.55 -2.33 14.29
CA LEU A 45 9.36 -2.00 13.13
C LEU A 45 8.74 -2.68 11.89
N ILE A 46 8.13 -1.91 11.01
CA ILE A 46 7.34 -2.39 9.87
C ILE A 46 8.02 -1.96 8.57
N PRO A 47 8.20 -2.86 7.57
CA PRO A 47 8.68 -2.47 6.24
C PRO A 47 7.79 -1.40 5.62
N GLY A 48 8.38 -0.32 5.12
CA GLY A 48 7.68 0.82 4.52
C GLY A 48 7.76 0.86 3.01
N ALA A 49 6.90 1.67 2.39
CA ALA A 49 6.81 1.86 0.94
C ALA A 49 6.65 0.54 0.16
N THR A 50 5.72 -0.31 0.61
CA THR A 50 5.44 -1.60 -0.05
C THR A 50 4.03 -1.69 -0.61
N HIS A 51 3.13 -0.74 -0.29
CA HIS A 51 1.69 -0.77 -0.61
C HIS A 51 0.97 -2.05 -0.12
N LYS A 52 1.53 -2.72 0.88
CA LYS A 52 0.99 -3.93 1.49
C LYS A 52 0.79 -3.70 2.98
N ASP A 53 -0.15 -4.43 3.58
CA ASP A 53 -0.27 -4.53 5.03
C ASP A 53 0.86 -5.43 5.56
N GLU A 54 2.05 -4.85 5.66
CA GLU A 54 3.22 -5.57 6.13
C GLU A 54 3.11 -5.86 7.63
N LYS A 55 3.53 -7.06 8.00
CA LYS A 55 3.65 -7.41 9.42
C LYS A 55 4.93 -6.81 10.00
N PRO A 56 4.93 -6.46 11.30
CA PRO A 56 6.15 -6.07 11.97
C PRO A 56 7.23 -7.14 11.84
N ILE A 57 8.43 -6.75 11.49
CA ILE A 57 9.60 -7.65 11.49
C ILE A 57 10.25 -7.76 12.87
N SER A 58 9.98 -6.79 13.75
CA SER A 58 10.47 -6.76 15.14
C SER A 58 9.56 -5.89 15.99
N GLU A 59 9.47 -6.21 17.29
CA GLU A 59 8.77 -5.43 18.30
C GLU A 59 9.73 -5.15 19.48
N SER A 60 9.59 -3.99 20.10
CA SER A 60 10.39 -3.59 21.29
C SER A 60 9.50 -2.86 22.27
N ALA A 61 9.57 -3.29 23.56
CA ALA A 61 8.85 -2.61 24.64
C ALA A 61 9.57 -1.32 25.05
N VAL A 62 8.80 -0.27 25.27
CA VAL A 62 9.30 1.00 25.80
C VAL A 62 9.63 0.86 27.28
N THR A 63 10.81 1.31 27.69
CA THR A 63 11.24 1.45 29.07
C THR A 63 11.88 2.81 29.27
N ALA A 64 11.32 3.62 30.14
CA ALA A 64 11.75 5.01 30.38
C ALA A 64 11.85 5.83 29.06
N GLY A 65 10.87 5.68 28.18
CA GLY A 65 10.81 6.35 26.88
C GLY A 65 11.80 5.81 25.83
N LYS A 66 12.48 4.68 26.09
CA LYS A 66 13.50 4.10 25.20
C LYS A 66 13.09 2.74 24.68
N PHE A 67 13.55 2.44 23.47
CA PHE A 67 13.41 1.13 22.82
C PHE A 67 14.62 0.88 21.90
N THR A 68 14.84 -0.37 21.50
CA THR A 68 15.97 -0.74 20.65
C THR A 68 15.57 -1.83 19.66
N PHE A 69 16.03 -1.69 18.42
CA PHE A 69 15.96 -2.74 17.40
C PHE A 69 17.38 -3.08 16.90
N THR A 70 17.58 -4.34 16.58
CA THR A 70 18.81 -4.83 15.93
C THR A 70 18.44 -5.69 14.74
N GLY A 71 19.25 -5.63 13.70
CA GLY A 71 19.02 -6.43 12.48
C GLY A 71 20.08 -6.16 11.44
N ALA A 72 19.84 -6.64 10.23
CA ALA A 72 20.70 -6.39 9.08
C ALA A 72 19.86 -6.10 7.84
N THR A 73 20.38 -5.29 6.94
CA THR A 73 19.79 -5.06 5.63
C THR A 73 20.88 -5.11 4.57
N GLU A 74 20.54 -5.63 3.38
CA GLU A 74 21.48 -5.67 2.25
C GLU A 74 21.65 -4.30 1.60
N GLU A 75 20.61 -3.46 1.68
CA GLU A 75 20.55 -2.12 1.13
C GLU A 75 19.71 -1.22 2.05
N PRO A 76 19.86 0.12 1.99
CA PRO A 76 19.01 1.04 2.76
C PRO A 76 17.52 0.83 2.42
N ARG A 77 16.67 0.76 3.45
CA ARG A 77 15.22 0.59 3.30
C ARG A 77 14.43 1.54 4.17
N LEU A 78 13.25 1.89 3.71
CA LEU A 78 12.28 2.65 4.49
C LEU A 78 11.57 1.70 5.46
N PHE A 79 11.48 2.11 6.72
CA PHE A 79 10.69 1.44 7.75
C PHE A 79 9.75 2.44 8.42
N TYR A 80 8.69 1.90 8.99
CA TYR A 80 7.78 2.62 9.87
C TYR A 80 8.01 2.15 11.32
N LEU A 81 8.23 3.11 12.22
CA LEU A 81 8.10 2.88 13.65
C LEU A 81 6.68 3.20 14.03
N HIS A 82 5.95 2.22 14.48
CA HIS A 82 4.54 2.29 14.81
C HIS A 82 4.30 1.91 16.26
N ILE A 83 3.43 2.62 16.96
CA ILE A 83 3.01 2.23 18.31
C ILE A 83 1.82 1.31 18.16
N LYS A 84 1.94 0.07 18.63
CA LYS A 84 0.93 -0.97 18.51
C LYS A 84 -0.44 -0.51 19.00
N ASN A 85 -1.49 -0.85 18.26
CA ASN A 85 -2.88 -0.47 18.56
C ASN A 85 -3.12 1.06 18.57
N SER A 86 -2.39 1.82 17.80
CA SER A 86 -2.58 3.27 17.68
C SER A 86 -2.52 3.73 16.24
N TYR A 87 -2.74 5.02 16.01
CA TYR A 87 -2.51 5.69 14.73
C TYR A 87 -1.29 6.60 14.85
N GLY A 88 -0.64 6.85 13.73
CA GLY A 88 0.59 7.64 13.65
C GLY A 88 1.83 6.73 13.58
N LEU A 89 2.81 7.19 12.84
CA LEU A 89 4.05 6.46 12.61
C LEU A 89 5.20 7.44 12.34
N ILE A 90 6.43 6.97 12.57
CA ILE A 90 7.64 7.65 12.14
C ILE A 90 8.21 6.89 10.94
N LYS A 91 8.46 7.60 9.85
CA LYS A 91 9.22 7.08 8.70
C LYS A 91 10.70 7.23 8.96
N VAL A 92 11.46 6.17 8.74
CA VAL A 92 12.92 6.19 8.92
C VAL A 92 13.61 5.33 7.86
N MET A 93 14.63 5.87 7.22
CA MET A 93 15.54 5.08 6.39
C MET A 93 16.52 4.35 7.30
N VAL A 94 16.57 3.03 7.15
CA VAL A 94 17.46 2.15 7.93
C VAL A 94 18.52 1.56 6.99
N GLU A 95 19.78 1.73 7.38
CA GLU A 95 20.95 1.12 6.80
C GLU A 95 21.82 0.53 7.91
N ASN A 96 22.76 -0.35 7.58
CA ASN A 96 23.62 -0.95 8.59
C ASN A 96 24.49 0.11 9.25
N GLY A 97 24.48 0.15 10.58
CA GLY A 97 25.13 1.14 11.41
C GLY A 97 24.38 1.40 12.70
N SER A 98 24.80 2.41 13.44
CA SER A 98 24.12 2.87 14.66
C SER A 98 23.23 4.07 14.34
N ILE A 99 21.92 3.89 14.49
CA ILE A 99 20.89 4.90 14.20
C ILE A 99 20.27 5.33 15.53
N LYS A 100 20.23 6.62 15.77
CA LYS A 100 19.58 7.20 16.96
C LYS A 100 18.36 8.00 16.55
N ILE A 101 17.25 7.79 17.23
CA ILE A 101 15.98 8.47 16.97
C ILE A 101 15.53 9.14 18.25
N THR A 102 15.32 10.44 18.19
CA THR A 102 14.76 11.22 19.30
C THR A 102 13.53 11.97 18.84
N ALA A 103 12.50 12.02 19.68
CA ALA A 103 11.29 12.77 19.42
C ALA A 103 10.53 13.03 20.74
N LYS A 104 9.47 13.81 20.64
CA LYS A 104 8.44 13.99 21.66
C LYS A 104 7.12 13.51 21.08
N ALA A 105 6.49 12.52 21.74
CA ALA A 105 5.19 12.00 21.37
C ALA A 105 4.07 12.74 22.11
N GLU A 106 3.05 13.18 21.39
CA GLU A 106 1.79 13.66 21.96
C GLU A 106 0.70 12.64 21.68
N LYS A 107 0.13 12.09 22.74
CA LYS A 107 -0.97 11.12 22.69
C LYS A 107 -2.30 11.84 22.67
N ARG A 108 -3.17 11.44 21.74
CA ARG A 108 -4.58 11.86 21.69
C ARG A 108 -5.45 10.62 21.73
N ASP A 109 -6.47 10.61 22.56
CA ASP A 109 -7.51 9.60 22.63
C ASP A 109 -8.84 10.23 22.17
N THR A 110 -9.43 9.66 21.14
CA THR A 110 -10.73 10.07 20.63
C THR A 110 -11.67 8.87 20.64
N ASN A 111 -12.42 8.73 21.73
CA ASN A 111 -13.37 7.63 21.92
C ASN A 111 -12.74 6.23 21.80
N GLY A 112 -11.58 6.03 22.40
CA GLY A 112 -10.83 4.77 22.37
C GLY A 112 -9.92 4.61 21.15
N ASN A 113 -9.93 5.56 20.22
CA ASN A 113 -8.98 5.60 19.11
C ASN A 113 -7.75 6.40 19.53
N ILE A 114 -6.68 5.69 19.83
CA ILE A 114 -5.41 6.29 20.24
C ILE A 114 -4.62 6.71 19.01
N SER A 115 -4.12 7.94 19.00
CA SER A 115 -3.20 8.44 17.98
C SER A 115 -2.00 9.13 18.62
N TYR A 116 -0.85 9.07 17.94
CA TYR A 116 0.35 9.79 18.30
C TYR A 116 0.76 10.74 17.19
N THR A 117 1.12 11.96 17.57
CA THR A 117 1.89 12.90 16.75
C THR A 117 3.30 13.01 17.34
N PHE A 118 4.30 13.23 16.47
CA PHE A 118 5.70 13.26 16.87
C PHE A 118 6.30 14.62 16.53
N GLU A 119 6.78 15.33 17.55
CA GLU A 119 7.46 16.61 17.43
C GLU A 119 8.97 16.45 17.67
N ASP A 120 9.75 17.42 17.21
CA ASP A 120 11.21 17.48 17.40
C ASP A 120 11.92 16.20 16.94
N LEU A 121 11.38 15.53 15.91
CA LEU A 121 11.94 14.30 15.37
C LEU A 121 13.35 14.53 14.82
N LYS A 122 14.32 13.79 15.32
CA LYS A 122 15.69 13.75 14.81
C LYS A 122 16.11 12.30 14.60
N VAL A 123 16.73 12.04 13.46
CA VAL A 123 17.33 10.75 13.12
C VAL A 123 18.81 11.01 12.85
N GLU A 124 19.69 10.37 13.61
CA GLU A 124 21.14 10.50 13.47
C GLU A 124 21.75 9.14 13.11
N GLY A 125 22.84 9.14 12.35
CA GLY A 125 23.56 7.92 11.97
C GLY A 125 22.99 7.19 10.74
N SER A 126 22.03 7.80 10.03
CA SER A 126 21.52 7.31 8.75
C SER A 126 21.64 8.39 7.65
N PRO A 127 22.75 8.44 6.91
CA PRO A 127 22.88 9.30 5.74
C PRO A 127 21.77 9.14 4.72
N SER A 128 21.23 7.92 4.55
CA SER A 128 20.09 7.67 3.68
C SER A 128 18.81 8.37 4.17
N ASN A 129 18.64 8.56 5.47
CA ASN A 129 17.50 9.29 6.01
C ASN A 129 17.58 10.79 5.66
N ASP A 130 18.76 11.39 5.76
CA ASP A 130 18.97 12.80 5.36
C ASP A 130 18.67 13.00 3.88
N LEU A 131 19.15 12.08 3.03
CA LEU A 131 18.86 12.08 1.60
C LEU A 131 17.37 11.91 1.31
N TYR A 132 16.70 11.01 2.01
CA TYR A 132 15.25 10.80 1.88
C TYR A 132 14.49 12.09 2.18
N LEU A 133 14.76 12.73 3.32
CA LEU A 133 14.11 13.98 3.71
C LEU A 133 14.36 15.09 2.68
N ALA A 134 15.59 15.21 2.16
CA ALA A 134 15.91 16.17 1.11
C ALA A 134 15.13 15.90 -0.19
N LYS A 135 14.96 14.62 -0.58
CA LYS A 135 14.25 14.24 -1.80
C LYS A 135 12.74 14.47 -1.71
N ILE A 136 12.14 14.28 -0.54
CA ILE A 136 10.69 14.51 -0.34
C ILE A 136 10.37 15.97 0.02
N ALA A 137 11.37 16.82 0.32
CA ALA A 137 11.17 18.21 0.72
C ALA A 137 10.23 19.02 -0.22
N PRO A 138 10.19 18.80 -1.55
CA PRO A 138 9.22 19.47 -2.42
C PRO A 138 7.75 19.23 -2.05
N ARG A 139 7.43 18.17 -1.28
CA ARG A 139 6.07 17.95 -0.78
C ARG A 139 5.62 18.98 0.26
N ASN A 140 6.54 19.57 1.00
CA ASN A 140 6.22 20.48 2.10
C ASN A 140 5.40 21.69 1.64
N MET A 141 5.57 22.11 0.38
CA MET A 141 4.75 23.19 -0.21
C MET A 141 3.28 22.77 -0.39
N LEU A 142 2.98 21.48 -0.55
CA LEU A 142 1.63 21.00 -0.79
C LEU A 142 0.72 21.18 0.41
N ASP A 143 1.26 21.08 1.63
CA ASP A 143 0.50 21.29 2.87
C ASP A 143 0.04 22.77 2.96
N SER A 144 0.92 23.71 2.61
CA SER A 144 0.60 25.12 2.57
C SER A 144 -0.45 25.44 1.49
N LEU A 145 -0.34 24.79 0.32
CA LEU A 145 -1.32 24.94 -0.77
C LEU A 145 -2.68 24.33 -0.39
N TYR A 146 -2.67 23.17 0.28
CA TYR A 146 -3.87 22.52 0.78
C TYR A 146 -4.62 23.42 1.77
N ASN A 147 -3.91 23.96 2.76
CA ASN A 147 -4.47 24.86 3.75
C ASN A 147 -5.04 26.13 3.10
N ALA A 148 -4.28 26.75 2.18
CA ALA A 148 -4.76 27.93 1.45
C ALA A 148 -5.99 27.63 0.59
N TYR A 149 -6.03 26.50 -0.09
CA TYR A 149 -7.19 26.04 -0.87
C TYR A 149 -8.44 25.88 0.01
N HIS A 150 -8.31 25.23 1.18
CA HIS A 150 -9.42 25.03 2.10
C HIS A 150 -9.89 26.33 2.74
N GLU A 151 -8.98 27.15 3.23
CA GLU A 151 -9.34 28.45 3.85
C GLU A 151 -10.03 29.38 2.84
N ASN A 152 -9.50 29.48 1.62
CA ASN A 152 -10.07 30.35 0.58
C ASN A 152 -11.47 29.92 0.12
N ASN A 153 -11.82 28.64 0.31
CA ASN A 153 -13.10 28.08 -0.16
C ASN A 153 -13.98 27.56 0.99
N LYS A 154 -13.62 27.84 2.26
CA LYS A 154 -14.30 27.31 3.44
C LYS A 154 -15.81 27.56 3.42
N GLY A 155 -16.25 28.78 3.16
CA GLY A 155 -17.67 29.13 3.21
C GLY A 155 -18.54 28.31 2.25
N ILE A 156 -18.13 28.15 1.01
CA ILE A 156 -18.87 27.34 0.02
C ILE A 156 -18.76 25.84 0.30
N SER A 157 -17.61 25.36 0.77
CA SER A 157 -17.40 23.95 1.15
C SER A 157 -18.29 23.56 2.34
N ASP A 158 -18.38 24.40 3.36
CA ASP A 158 -19.24 24.18 4.53
C ASP A 158 -20.72 24.17 4.13
N ALA A 159 -21.16 25.12 3.26
CA ALA A 159 -22.52 25.16 2.77
C ALA A 159 -22.93 23.93 1.95
N ILE A 160 -22.07 23.46 1.04
CA ILE A 160 -22.30 22.24 0.26
C ILE A 160 -22.33 21.01 1.18
N SER A 161 -21.43 20.92 2.16
CA SER A 161 -21.38 19.83 3.13
C SER A 161 -22.65 19.78 3.99
N ALA A 162 -23.12 20.91 4.46
CA ALA A 162 -24.39 21.03 5.23
C ALA A 162 -25.61 20.60 4.39
N ALA A 163 -25.71 21.06 3.14
CA ALA A 163 -26.79 20.66 2.23
C ALA A 163 -26.76 19.13 1.97
N ARG A 164 -25.57 18.53 1.81
CA ARG A 164 -25.40 17.08 1.64
C ARG A 164 -25.82 16.29 2.87
N MET A 165 -25.40 16.71 4.07
CA MET A 165 -25.81 16.07 5.33
C MET A 165 -27.31 16.08 5.56
N ASN A 166 -27.98 17.18 5.13
CA ASN A 166 -29.42 17.33 5.23
C ASN A 166 -30.20 16.70 4.05
N ASN A 167 -29.51 16.06 3.09
CA ASN A 167 -30.10 15.53 1.85
C ASN A 167 -30.91 16.57 1.04
N ASP A 168 -30.56 17.85 1.15
CA ASP A 168 -31.23 18.94 0.43
C ASP A 168 -30.65 19.09 -0.99
N LYS A 169 -31.22 18.31 -1.92
CA LYS A 169 -30.80 18.32 -3.32
C LYS A 169 -31.00 19.67 -4.01
N ALA A 170 -32.11 20.37 -3.70
CA ALA A 170 -32.41 21.65 -4.33
C ALA A 170 -31.38 22.74 -3.93
N LEU A 171 -30.99 22.75 -2.66
CA LEU A 171 -29.93 23.63 -2.17
C LEU A 171 -28.55 23.24 -2.76
N MET A 172 -28.23 21.95 -2.83
CA MET A 172 -27.00 21.48 -3.47
C MET A 172 -26.90 21.93 -4.94
N ASP A 173 -27.96 21.77 -5.70
CA ASP A 173 -28.01 22.19 -7.12
C ASP A 173 -27.84 23.71 -7.24
N SER A 174 -28.51 24.48 -6.36
CA SER A 174 -28.36 25.94 -6.30
C SER A 174 -26.92 26.36 -5.98
N LEU A 175 -26.30 25.76 -4.94
CA LEU A 175 -24.93 26.05 -4.52
C LEU A 175 -23.91 25.72 -5.60
N ASN A 176 -24.05 24.58 -6.26
CA ASN A 176 -23.14 24.10 -7.32
C ASN A 176 -23.13 25.03 -8.55
N ASN A 177 -24.18 25.82 -8.78
CA ASN A 177 -24.26 26.75 -9.88
C ASN A 177 -23.67 28.14 -9.55
N THR A 178 -23.26 28.40 -8.32
CA THR A 178 -22.65 29.65 -7.91
C THR A 178 -21.24 29.87 -8.44
N ASP A 179 -20.82 31.14 -8.56
CA ASP A 179 -19.42 31.43 -8.93
C ASP A 179 -18.42 30.97 -7.86
N ALA A 180 -18.85 30.96 -6.58
CA ALA A 180 -18.04 30.42 -5.50
C ALA A 180 -17.78 28.90 -5.68
N ALA A 181 -18.78 28.11 -6.08
CA ALA A 181 -18.60 26.70 -6.34
C ALA A 181 -17.74 26.42 -7.59
N LYS A 182 -17.90 27.24 -8.65
CA LYS A 182 -17.02 27.16 -9.83
C LYS A 182 -15.57 27.48 -9.48
N LYS A 183 -15.36 28.49 -8.61
CA LYS A 183 -14.01 28.81 -8.10
C LYS A 183 -13.45 27.66 -7.28
N LEU A 184 -14.22 27.08 -6.36
CA LEU A 184 -13.82 25.89 -5.58
C LEU A 184 -13.36 24.76 -6.51
N ALA A 185 -14.14 24.41 -7.53
CA ALA A 185 -13.79 23.36 -8.49
C ALA A 185 -12.50 23.68 -9.28
N ALA A 186 -12.28 24.95 -9.64
CA ALA A 186 -11.07 25.39 -10.33
C ALA A 186 -9.84 25.33 -9.41
N ASP A 187 -9.96 25.77 -8.15
CA ASP A 187 -8.90 25.72 -7.15
C ASP A 187 -8.54 24.25 -6.80
N GLU A 188 -9.55 23.39 -6.66
CA GLU A 188 -9.38 21.96 -6.44
C GLU A 188 -8.61 21.30 -7.59
N LYS A 189 -9.02 21.55 -8.82
CA LYS A 189 -8.32 21.05 -10.01
C LYS A 189 -6.87 21.51 -10.06
N ASN A 190 -6.62 22.79 -9.76
CA ASN A 190 -5.27 23.34 -9.75
C ASN A 190 -4.40 22.72 -8.64
N PHE A 191 -4.98 22.53 -7.45
CA PHE A 191 -4.31 21.84 -6.36
C PHE A 191 -3.89 20.41 -6.76
N PHE A 192 -4.82 19.59 -7.26
CA PHE A 192 -4.50 18.21 -7.65
C PHE A 192 -3.51 18.13 -8.82
N ASN A 193 -3.59 19.03 -9.80
CA ASN A 193 -2.57 19.12 -10.84
C ASN A 193 -1.19 19.43 -10.26
N THR A 194 -1.12 20.35 -9.27
CA THR A 194 0.16 20.68 -8.61
C THR A 194 0.70 19.50 -7.83
N VAL A 195 -0.18 18.74 -7.14
CA VAL A 195 0.21 17.50 -6.46
C VAL A 195 0.81 16.51 -7.46
N GLU A 196 0.10 16.23 -8.56
CA GLU A 196 0.57 15.27 -9.58
C GLU A 196 1.93 15.67 -10.16
N VAL A 197 2.08 16.93 -10.58
CA VAL A 197 3.34 17.44 -11.13
C VAL A 197 4.48 17.34 -10.11
N THR A 198 4.22 17.68 -8.85
CA THR A 198 5.22 17.62 -7.78
C THR A 198 5.64 16.18 -7.50
N MET A 199 4.68 15.25 -7.38
CA MET A 199 4.98 13.83 -7.14
C MET A 199 5.75 13.22 -8.31
N LYS A 200 5.30 13.49 -9.54
CA LYS A 200 6.01 13.06 -10.75
C LYS A 200 7.45 13.57 -10.77
N LYS A 201 7.66 14.86 -10.44
CA LYS A 201 9.00 15.44 -10.40
C LYS A 201 9.89 14.76 -9.37
N ILE A 202 9.40 14.52 -8.13
CA ILE A 202 10.15 13.81 -7.08
C ILE A 202 10.62 12.45 -7.58
N VAL A 203 9.76 11.70 -8.25
CA VAL A 203 10.07 10.36 -8.76
C VAL A 203 11.04 10.44 -9.93
N MET A 204 10.78 11.30 -10.92
CA MET A 204 11.56 11.39 -12.16
C MET A 204 12.95 11.97 -11.97
N ASP A 205 13.14 12.90 -11.04
CA ASP A 205 14.47 13.42 -10.69
C ASP A 205 15.38 12.33 -10.09
N ASN A 206 14.81 11.19 -9.71
CA ASN A 206 15.52 10.06 -9.09
C ASN A 206 15.41 8.74 -9.89
N LYS A 207 14.94 8.79 -11.14
CA LYS A 207 14.62 7.62 -11.98
C LYS A 207 15.79 6.70 -12.29
N ASP A 208 17.01 7.17 -12.15
CA ASP A 208 18.23 6.45 -12.52
C ASP A 208 18.84 5.65 -11.35
N SER A 209 18.16 5.58 -10.21
CA SER A 209 18.58 4.83 -9.02
C SER A 209 17.39 4.22 -8.29
N TRP A 210 17.65 3.37 -7.31
CA TRP A 210 16.63 2.74 -6.45
C TRP A 210 15.73 3.76 -5.70
N TRP A 211 16.17 5.02 -5.62
CA TRP A 211 15.35 6.09 -5.05
C TRP A 211 14.07 6.37 -5.85
N GLY A 212 14.11 6.28 -7.18
CA GLY A 212 12.93 6.52 -8.01
C GLY A 212 11.75 5.62 -7.64
N PRO A 213 11.91 4.28 -7.67
CA PRO A 213 10.87 3.35 -7.24
C PRO A 213 10.47 3.49 -5.77
N LEU A 214 11.41 3.69 -4.84
CA LEU A 214 11.09 3.95 -3.44
C LEU A 214 10.18 5.16 -3.28
N LEU A 215 10.57 6.29 -3.87
CA LEU A 215 9.81 7.52 -3.78
C LEU A 215 8.44 7.38 -4.44
N MET A 216 8.34 6.64 -5.55
CA MET A 216 7.07 6.37 -6.21
C MET A 216 6.09 5.63 -5.28
N LEU A 217 6.56 4.60 -4.57
CA LEU A 217 5.77 3.87 -3.58
C LEU A 217 5.45 4.69 -2.32
N ASP A 218 6.34 5.62 -1.93
CA ASP A 218 6.15 6.42 -0.72
C ASP A 218 5.21 7.63 -0.93
N VAL A 219 5.27 8.26 -2.12
CA VAL A 219 4.48 9.47 -2.37
C VAL A 219 3.10 9.19 -2.98
N MET A 220 2.88 8.00 -3.52
CA MET A 220 1.61 7.58 -4.12
C MET A 220 0.97 6.48 -3.27
N SER A 221 -0.33 6.57 -3.04
CA SER A 221 -1.07 5.56 -2.26
C SER A 221 -1.50 4.35 -3.10
N TYR A 222 -1.58 4.51 -4.41
CA TYR A 222 -1.94 3.48 -5.39
C TYR A 222 -1.47 3.89 -6.77
N PHE A 223 -1.35 2.92 -7.67
CA PHE A 223 -0.98 3.16 -9.06
C PHE A 223 -2.17 2.95 -10.00
N THR A 224 -2.17 3.70 -11.09
CA THR A 224 -3.05 3.51 -12.24
C THR A 224 -2.19 3.20 -13.47
N PRO A 225 -2.77 2.79 -14.60
CA PRO A 225 -2.01 2.59 -15.84
C PRO A 225 -1.21 3.82 -16.31
N ASP A 226 -1.57 5.03 -15.86
CA ASP A 226 -0.85 6.26 -16.21
C ASP A 226 0.61 6.25 -15.72
N GLN A 227 0.88 5.53 -14.63
CA GLN A 227 2.22 5.38 -14.07
C GLN A 227 3.10 4.34 -14.81
N ASN A 228 2.55 3.58 -15.76
CA ASN A 228 3.34 2.62 -16.55
C ASN A 228 4.52 3.32 -17.24
N SER A 229 4.27 4.50 -17.82
CA SER A 229 5.31 5.28 -18.49
C SER A 229 6.40 5.77 -17.54
N TRP A 230 6.09 5.97 -16.26
CA TRP A 230 7.07 6.34 -15.26
C TRP A 230 8.02 5.18 -14.98
N TYR A 231 7.47 3.98 -14.75
CA TYR A 231 8.27 2.78 -14.55
C TYR A 231 9.12 2.46 -15.76
N GLU A 232 8.60 2.58 -16.97
CA GLU A 232 9.35 2.34 -18.21
C GLU A 232 10.58 3.25 -18.33
N SER A 233 10.48 4.49 -17.84
CA SER A 233 11.56 5.47 -17.85
C SER A 233 12.66 5.24 -16.80
N PHE A 234 12.45 4.33 -15.85
CA PHE A 234 13.47 3.97 -14.86
C PHE A 234 14.66 3.28 -15.53
N SER A 235 15.86 3.54 -15.01
CA SER A 235 17.06 2.81 -15.39
C SER A 235 16.93 1.32 -15.05
N GLN A 236 17.77 0.48 -15.64
CA GLN A 236 17.78 -0.94 -15.31
C GLN A 236 18.16 -1.18 -13.84
N GLU A 237 19.10 -0.41 -13.29
CA GLU A 237 19.46 -0.44 -11.87
C GLU A 237 18.26 -0.16 -10.97
N ALA A 238 17.48 0.90 -11.28
CA ALA A 238 16.26 1.23 -10.55
C ALA A 238 15.22 0.10 -10.61
N LYS A 239 15.01 -0.50 -11.80
CA LYS A 239 14.06 -1.61 -12.00
C LYS A 239 14.46 -2.88 -11.26
N ASP A 240 15.74 -3.18 -11.17
CA ASP A 240 16.28 -4.38 -10.52
C ASP A 240 16.38 -4.25 -8.99
N SER A 241 16.24 -3.03 -8.47
CA SER A 241 16.25 -2.75 -7.03
C SER A 241 15.06 -3.42 -6.31
N TYR A 242 15.13 -3.51 -4.99
CA TYR A 242 14.04 -4.02 -4.16
C TYR A 242 12.71 -3.30 -4.45
N TYR A 243 12.71 -1.97 -4.42
CA TYR A 243 11.51 -1.18 -4.69
C TYR A 243 11.08 -1.22 -6.15
N GLY A 244 12.01 -1.31 -7.09
CA GLY A 244 11.70 -1.47 -8.51
C GLY A 244 10.92 -2.74 -8.81
N LYS A 245 11.24 -3.83 -8.13
CA LYS A 245 10.49 -5.10 -8.23
C LYS A 245 9.07 -4.98 -7.67
N ILE A 246 8.89 -4.26 -6.56
CA ILE A 246 7.56 -4.00 -5.98
C ILE A 246 6.71 -3.16 -6.92
N VAL A 247 7.27 -2.05 -7.46
CA VAL A 247 6.58 -1.21 -8.45
C VAL A 247 6.18 -2.02 -9.68
N LYS A 248 7.08 -2.89 -10.18
CA LYS A 248 6.79 -3.78 -11.30
C LYS A 248 5.62 -4.72 -11.00
N GLU A 249 5.64 -5.37 -9.83
CA GLU A 249 4.58 -6.30 -9.42
C GLU A 249 3.22 -5.58 -9.32
N GLU A 250 3.21 -4.32 -8.91
CA GLU A 250 1.98 -3.55 -8.80
C GLU A 250 1.42 -3.06 -10.13
N LEU A 251 2.29 -2.51 -10.99
CA LEU A 251 1.89 -1.98 -12.29
C LEU A 251 1.61 -3.08 -13.31
N PHE A 252 2.38 -4.16 -13.25
CA PHE A 252 2.33 -5.27 -14.20
C PHE A 252 2.21 -6.61 -13.44
N PRO A 253 1.13 -6.79 -12.65
CA PRO A 253 0.95 -8.04 -11.92
C PRO A 253 0.91 -9.20 -12.91
N GLU A 254 1.70 -10.22 -12.63
CA GLU A 254 1.60 -11.44 -13.39
C GLU A 254 0.20 -12.02 -13.27
N GLY A 255 -0.49 -12.13 -14.40
CA GLY A 255 -1.80 -12.76 -14.49
C GLY A 255 -1.76 -14.23 -14.05
N PHE A 256 -2.95 -14.75 -13.81
CA PHE A 256 -3.14 -16.17 -13.45
C PHE A 256 -3.46 -17.06 -14.65
N VAL A 257 -3.76 -16.49 -15.82
CA VAL A 257 -4.10 -17.26 -17.02
C VAL A 257 -2.99 -18.23 -17.38
N GLY A 258 -3.35 -19.51 -17.54
CA GLY A 258 -2.41 -20.62 -17.82
C GLY A 258 -1.74 -21.21 -16.58
N LYS A 259 -1.92 -20.63 -15.40
CA LYS A 259 -1.43 -21.14 -14.12
C LYS A 259 -2.49 -22.04 -13.46
N ASP A 260 -2.04 -22.91 -12.57
CA ASP A 260 -2.94 -23.67 -11.71
C ASP A 260 -3.55 -22.73 -10.65
N VAL A 261 -4.76 -23.04 -10.21
CA VAL A 261 -5.40 -22.35 -9.08
C VAL A 261 -4.47 -22.43 -7.86
N PRO A 262 -4.12 -21.31 -7.22
CA PRO A 262 -3.29 -21.33 -6.03
C PRO A 262 -3.98 -22.11 -4.91
N PRO A 263 -3.24 -22.76 -4.01
CA PRO A 263 -3.81 -23.52 -2.91
C PRO A 263 -4.44 -22.58 -1.87
N PHE A 264 -5.70 -22.86 -1.49
CA PHE A 264 -6.41 -22.24 -0.37
C PHE A 264 -7.44 -23.19 0.20
N ALA A 265 -7.88 -22.94 1.42
CA ALA A 265 -8.97 -23.67 2.07
C ALA A 265 -10.27 -22.86 2.01
N LEU A 266 -11.40 -23.57 2.05
CA LEU A 266 -12.75 -23.00 2.19
C LEU A 266 -13.35 -23.49 3.51
N GLU A 267 -14.17 -22.66 4.12
CA GLU A 267 -14.88 -22.98 5.35
C GLU A 267 -16.39 -22.96 5.10
N ASN A 268 -17.05 -24.07 5.36
CA ASN A 268 -18.50 -24.19 5.28
C ASN A 268 -19.21 -23.38 6.38
N ALA A 269 -20.51 -23.19 6.26
CA ALA A 269 -21.33 -22.48 7.25
C ALA A 269 -21.31 -23.16 8.65
N ASP A 270 -21.08 -24.47 8.73
CA ASP A 270 -20.93 -25.25 9.97
C ASP A 270 -19.51 -25.24 10.54
N LYS A 271 -18.60 -24.43 9.96
CA LYS A 271 -17.19 -24.29 10.31
C LYS A 271 -16.31 -25.50 9.94
N SER A 272 -16.85 -26.50 9.24
CA SER A 272 -16.03 -27.57 8.67
C SER A 272 -15.23 -27.05 7.46
N GLU A 273 -14.01 -27.55 7.29
CA GLU A 273 -13.19 -27.21 6.12
C GLU A 273 -13.61 -28.04 4.90
N THR A 274 -13.55 -27.40 3.75
CA THR A 274 -13.72 -28.04 2.44
C THR A 274 -12.64 -27.54 1.48
N THR A 275 -12.58 -28.15 0.31
CA THR A 275 -11.61 -27.75 -0.74
C THR A 275 -12.37 -27.34 -2.00
N LEU A 276 -11.75 -26.46 -2.79
CA LEU A 276 -12.28 -26.10 -4.10
C LEU A 276 -12.54 -27.33 -4.96
N ALA A 277 -11.61 -28.29 -4.95
CA ALA A 277 -11.76 -29.55 -5.70
C ALA A 277 -13.01 -30.36 -5.28
N ALA A 278 -13.34 -30.41 -3.99
CA ALA A 278 -14.55 -31.07 -3.52
C ALA A 278 -15.82 -30.35 -3.99
N VAL A 279 -15.81 -29.00 -3.97
CA VAL A 279 -16.94 -28.16 -4.39
C VAL A 279 -17.18 -28.21 -5.91
N THR A 280 -16.12 -28.36 -6.70
CA THR A 280 -16.16 -28.36 -8.18
C THR A 280 -16.07 -29.77 -8.79
N GLN A 281 -16.19 -30.81 -7.97
CA GLN A 281 -16.07 -32.20 -8.43
C GLN A 281 -17.06 -32.49 -9.58
N GLY A 282 -16.55 -33.01 -10.68
CA GLY A 282 -17.34 -33.39 -11.87
C GLY A 282 -17.76 -32.21 -12.75
N LYS A 283 -17.28 -31.01 -12.49
CA LYS A 283 -17.54 -29.83 -13.31
C LYS A 283 -16.46 -29.71 -14.40
N LYS A 284 -16.90 -29.29 -15.60
CA LYS A 284 -15.99 -29.04 -16.74
C LYS A 284 -15.28 -27.68 -16.61
N TYR A 285 -16.03 -26.70 -16.16
CA TYR A 285 -15.55 -25.34 -15.94
C TYR A 285 -16.18 -24.77 -14.68
N TYR A 286 -15.45 -23.90 -13.99
CA TYR A 286 -16.02 -23.18 -12.85
C TYR A 286 -15.47 -21.77 -12.77
N LEU A 287 -16.31 -20.87 -12.25
CA LEU A 287 -15.98 -19.48 -12.03
C LEU A 287 -15.72 -19.26 -10.55
N ILE A 288 -14.53 -18.80 -10.18
CA ILE A 288 -14.25 -18.27 -8.85
C ILE A 288 -14.56 -16.77 -8.90
N ASP A 289 -15.49 -16.32 -8.02
CA ASP A 289 -15.98 -14.95 -7.98
C ASP A 289 -15.74 -14.34 -6.59
N PHE A 290 -14.81 -13.40 -6.50
CA PHE A 290 -14.57 -12.63 -5.28
C PHE A 290 -15.47 -11.39 -5.26
N TRP A 291 -16.27 -11.27 -4.19
CA TRP A 291 -17.27 -10.23 -4.04
C TRP A 291 -17.41 -9.75 -2.58
N ALA A 292 -18.33 -8.82 -2.31
CA ALA A 292 -18.74 -8.46 -0.96
C ALA A 292 -20.13 -7.83 -0.95
N SER A 293 -20.80 -7.86 0.20
CA SER A 293 -22.14 -7.30 0.41
C SER A 293 -22.23 -5.80 0.05
N TRP A 294 -21.19 -5.04 0.33
CA TRP A 294 -21.06 -3.59 0.08
C TRP A 294 -20.59 -3.26 -1.33
N CYS A 295 -20.20 -4.26 -2.15
CA CYS A 295 -19.67 -4.05 -3.50
C CYS A 295 -20.82 -3.86 -4.51
N ALA A 296 -21.20 -2.63 -4.78
CA ALA A 296 -22.26 -2.32 -5.73
C ALA A 296 -21.99 -2.86 -7.16
N PRO A 297 -20.77 -2.76 -7.73
CA PRO A 297 -20.46 -3.36 -9.03
C PRO A 297 -20.59 -4.89 -9.02
N CYS A 298 -20.23 -5.59 -7.91
CA CYS A 298 -20.38 -7.03 -7.79
C CYS A 298 -21.86 -7.40 -7.82
N ARG A 299 -22.69 -6.73 -7.03
CA ARG A 299 -24.14 -6.96 -6.99
C ARG A 299 -24.82 -6.67 -8.33
N LYS A 300 -24.31 -5.72 -9.10
CA LYS A 300 -24.81 -5.43 -10.45
C LYS A 300 -24.54 -6.59 -11.43
N GLU A 301 -23.51 -7.39 -11.21
CA GLU A 301 -23.17 -8.54 -12.05
C GLU A 301 -24.01 -9.80 -11.70
N ILE A 302 -24.54 -9.91 -10.50
CA ILE A 302 -25.30 -11.09 -10.02
C ILE A 302 -26.44 -11.50 -10.97
N PRO A 303 -27.27 -10.62 -11.53
CA PRO A 303 -28.30 -11.02 -12.49
C PRO A 303 -27.74 -11.76 -13.69
N ASN A 304 -26.60 -11.34 -14.22
CA ASN A 304 -25.90 -12.02 -15.31
C ASN A 304 -25.38 -13.39 -14.87
N LEU A 305 -24.74 -13.48 -13.70
CA LEU A 305 -24.30 -14.77 -13.15
C LEU A 305 -25.45 -15.76 -12.96
N LYS A 306 -26.62 -15.31 -12.49
CA LYS A 306 -27.83 -16.15 -12.37
C LYS A 306 -28.30 -16.69 -13.73
N LYS A 307 -28.30 -15.85 -14.75
CA LYS A 307 -28.64 -16.26 -16.13
C LYS A 307 -27.68 -17.34 -16.61
N LEU A 308 -26.39 -17.12 -16.49
CA LEU A 308 -25.34 -18.06 -16.93
C LEU A 308 -25.38 -19.36 -16.13
N TYR A 309 -25.57 -19.28 -14.82
CA TYR A 309 -25.69 -20.47 -13.96
C TYR A 309 -26.87 -21.32 -14.35
N LYS A 310 -28.05 -20.70 -14.59
CA LYS A 310 -29.25 -21.40 -15.06
C LYS A 310 -29.01 -22.11 -16.41
N GLU A 311 -28.25 -21.49 -17.31
CA GLU A 311 -28.02 -22.01 -18.66
C GLU A 311 -26.98 -23.14 -18.70
N TYR A 312 -25.91 -23.05 -17.90
CA TYR A 312 -24.74 -23.90 -18.03
C TYR A 312 -24.51 -24.87 -16.86
N SER A 313 -25.16 -24.72 -15.71
CA SER A 313 -24.90 -25.57 -14.54
C SER A 313 -25.17 -27.06 -14.81
N SER A 314 -26.24 -27.38 -15.55
CA SER A 314 -26.55 -28.76 -15.96
C SER A 314 -25.59 -29.31 -17.03
N LYS A 315 -24.83 -28.45 -17.68
CA LYS A 315 -23.83 -28.82 -18.69
C LYS A 315 -22.43 -29.03 -18.09
N GLY A 316 -22.29 -28.78 -16.79
CA GLY A 316 -21.01 -28.94 -16.06
C GLY A 316 -20.31 -27.63 -15.72
N PHE A 317 -21.05 -26.51 -15.62
CA PHE A 317 -20.55 -25.25 -15.11
C PHE A 317 -20.85 -25.11 -13.63
N GLU A 318 -19.95 -24.49 -12.85
CA GLU A 318 -20.17 -24.13 -11.46
C GLU A 318 -19.74 -22.69 -11.20
N ILE A 319 -20.34 -22.05 -10.21
CA ILE A 319 -19.86 -20.79 -9.66
C ILE A 319 -19.50 -21.03 -8.20
N VAL A 320 -18.34 -20.52 -7.76
CA VAL A 320 -17.89 -20.55 -6.38
C VAL A 320 -17.63 -19.10 -5.99
N SER A 321 -18.60 -18.48 -5.31
CA SER A 321 -18.44 -17.11 -4.83
C SER A 321 -17.79 -17.08 -3.45
N ILE A 322 -16.79 -16.21 -3.28
CA ILE A 322 -16.01 -16.03 -2.06
C ILE A 322 -16.13 -14.57 -1.63
N SER A 323 -16.81 -14.32 -0.53
CA SER A 323 -17.00 -12.98 0.00
C SER A 323 -15.81 -12.54 0.85
N ILE A 324 -15.32 -11.32 0.63
CA ILE A 324 -14.29 -10.67 1.46
C ILE A 324 -14.91 -9.76 2.54
N ASP A 325 -16.17 -9.96 2.89
CA ASP A 325 -16.82 -9.26 4.01
C ASP A 325 -16.09 -9.55 5.32
N LYS A 326 -15.87 -8.51 6.11
CA LYS A 326 -15.26 -8.66 7.44
C LYS A 326 -16.25 -9.19 8.49
N LYS A 327 -17.56 -8.99 8.26
CA LYS A 327 -18.62 -9.40 9.16
C LYS A 327 -19.49 -10.46 8.48
N GLU A 328 -19.54 -11.64 9.08
CA GLU A 328 -20.35 -12.76 8.60
C GLU A 328 -21.84 -12.40 8.49
N ALA A 329 -22.35 -11.54 9.38
CA ALA A 329 -23.73 -11.10 9.36
C ALA A 329 -24.09 -10.29 8.11
N ASP A 330 -23.18 -9.42 7.63
CA ASP A 330 -23.39 -8.61 6.43
C ASP A 330 -23.41 -9.50 5.18
N TRP A 331 -22.49 -10.47 5.11
CA TRP A 331 -22.44 -11.49 4.06
C TRP A 331 -23.73 -12.33 4.03
N LYS A 332 -24.17 -12.89 5.17
CA LYS A 332 -25.42 -13.70 5.26
C LYS A 332 -26.64 -12.90 4.82
N LYS A 333 -26.75 -11.65 5.27
CA LYS A 333 -27.84 -10.76 4.85
C LYS A 333 -27.84 -10.57 3.32
N ALA A 334 -26.68 -10.34 2.71
CA ALA A 334 -26.58 -10.18 1.26
C ALA A 334 -26.91 -11.48 0.51
N LEU A 335 -26.54 -12.66 1.02
CA LEU A 335 -26.95 -13.93 0.44
C LEU A 335 -28.49 -14.10 0.43
N ASP A 336 -29.16 -13.74 1.52
CA ASP A 336 -30.63 -13.81 1.64
C ASP A 336 -31.30 -12.82 0.67
N GLU A 337 -30.76 -11.63 0.51
CA GLU A 337 -31.27 -10.62 -0.43
C GLU A 337 -31.09 -11.09 -1.88
N GLU A 338 -29.90 -11.56 -2.23
CA GLU A 338 -29.54 -11.96 -3.58
C GLU A 338 -30.02 -13.36 -3.96
N LYS A 339 -30.37 -14.22 -3.01
CA LYS A 339 -30.84 -15.60 -3.26
C LYS A 339 -29.95 -16.39 -4.21
N LEU A 340 -28.65 -16.40 -3.89
CA LEU A 340 -27.65 -17.14 -4.67
C LEU A 340 -27.83 -18.64 -4.47
N THR A 341 -27.84 -19.43 -5.55
CA THR A 341 -28.13 -20.87 -5.53
C THR A 341 -26.91 -21.75 -5.74
N TRP A 342 -25.74 -21.14 -5.94
CA TRP A 342 -24.45 -21.81 -6.09
C TRP A 342 -23.63 -21.72 -4.81
N PRO A 343 -22.52 -22.48 -4.67
CA PRO A 343 -21.64 -22.44 -3.52
C PRO A 343 -21.11 -21.04 -3.18
N ASN A 344 -21.29 -20.63 -1.92
CA ASN A 344 -20.86 -19.33 -1.41
C ASN A 344 -20.11 -19.50 -0.09
N PHE A 345 -18.95 -18.83 0.02
CA PHE A 345 -18.08 -18.90 1.18
C PHE A 345 -17.71 -17.51 1.66
N LEU A 346 -17.38 -17.40 2.94
CA LEU A 346 -16.73 -16.23 3.50
C LEU A 346 -15.22 -16.48 3.49
N ASP A 347 -14.43 -15.50 3.07
CA ASP A 347 -12.97 -15.61 3.05
C ASP A 347 -12.37 -15.49 4.47
N THR A 348 -12.34 -16.61 5.19
CA THR A 348 -11.75 -16.74 6.53
C THR A 348 -10.38 -17.38 6.49
N LYS A 349 -9.92 -17.83 5.32
CA LYS A 349 -8.71 -18.64 5.13
C LYS A 349 -7.73 -18.05 4.12
N GLY A 350 -7.93 -16.80 3.69
CA GLY A 350 -7.00 -16.07 2.83
C GLY A 350 -7.05 -16.47 1.35
N ALA A 351 -8.21 -16.88 0.85
CA ALA A 351 -8.40 -17.16 -0.58
C ALA A 351 -8.12 -15.92 -1.43
N SER A 352 -8.59 -14.74 -1.01
CA SER A 352 -8.31 -13.48 -1.70
C SER A 352 -6.84 -13.12 -1.74
N ASP A 353 -6.09 -13.40 -0.67
CA ASP A 353 -4.64 -13.22 -0.63
C ASP A 353 -3.93 -14.17 -1.61
N ALA A 354 -4.34 -15.45 -1.66
CA ALA A 354 -3.78 -16.43 -2.58
C ALA A 354 -3.94 -16.02 -4.05
N PHE A 355 -5.07 -15.38 -4.39
CA PHE A 355 -5.33 -14.82 -5.73
C PHE A 355 -4.85 -13.38 -5.90
N LYS A 356 -4.15 -12.81 -4.92
CA LYS A 356 -3.68 -11.41 -4.93
C LYS A 356 -4.80 -10.41 -5.27
N VAL A 357 -6.02 -10.65 -4.77
CA VAL A 357 -7.21 -9.81 -5.04
C VAL A 357 -7.05 -8.47 -4.34
N LYS A 358 -6.81 -7.41 -5.09
CA LYS A 358 -6.71 -6.03 -4.58
C LYS A 358 -8.02 -5.24 -4.71
N THR A 359 -8.85 -5.62 -5.68
CA THR A 359 -10.14 -4.96 -5.96
C THR A 359 -11.18 -5.97 -6.36
N ILE A 360 -12.45 -5.71 -6.04
CA ILE A 360 -13.60 -6.54 -6.42
C ILE A 360 -14.58 -5.75 -7.30
N PRO A 361 -15.32 -6.42 -8.22
CA PRO A 361 -15.34 -7.87 -8.47
C PRO A 361 -14.05 -8.39 -9.10
N ALA A 362 -13.57 -9.56 -8.65
CA ALA A 362 -12.45 -10.28 -9.26
C ALA A 362 -12.89 -11.70 -9.61
N MET A 363 -12.86 -12.03 -10.89
CA MET A 363 -13.38 -13.29 -11.40
C MET A 363 -12.32 -14.05 -12.17
N PHE A 364 -12.28 -15.38 -11.93
CA PHE A 364 -11.34 -16.30 -12.55
C PHE A 364 -12.11 -17.50 -13.10
N LEU A 365 -12.03 -17.71 -14.40
CA LEU A 365 -12.62 -18.89 -15.08
C LEU A 365 -11.57 -20.00 -15.13
N VAL A 366 -11.96 -21.19 -14.69
CA VAL A 366 -11.05 -22.32 -14.49
C VAL A 366 -11.60 -23.55 -15.22
N ASP A 367 -10.71 -24.37 -15.78
CA ASP A 367 -11.05 -25.63 -16.44
C ASP A 367 -11.12 -26.82 -15.46
N GLU A 368 -11.50 -27.99 -15.96
CA GLU A 368 -11.61 -29.23 -15.19
C GLU A 368 -10.29 -29.73 -14.56
N LYS A 369 -9.15 -29.23 -15.08
CA LYS A 369 -7.81 -29.57 -14.60
C LYS A 369 -7.30 -28.61 -13.54
N GLY A 370 -8.09 -27.60 -13.18
CA GLY A 370 -7.72 -26.57 -12.24
C GLY A 370 -6.84 -25.45 -12.83
N LYS A 371 -6.77 -25.35 -14.17
CA LYS A 371 -6.06 -24.25 -14.83
C LYS A 371 -6.96 -23.05 -15.04
N ILE A 372 -6.48 -21.88 -14.69
CA ILE A 372 -7.15 -20.60 -14.94
C ILE A 372 -7.04 -20.28 -16.42
N ILE A 373 -8.18 -20.23 -17.11
CA ILE A 373 -8.28 -19.98 -18.56
C ILE A 373 -8.69 -18.55 -18.91
N ALA A 374 -9.24 -17.81 -17.95
CA ALA A 374 -9.48 -16.36 -18.05
C ALA A 374 -9.53 -15.72 -16.66
N GLU A 375 -9.18 -14.45 -16.59
CA GLU A 375 -9.27 -13.63 -15.38
C GLU A 375 -9.86 -12.25 -15.72
N LYS A 376 -10.40 -11.54 -14.71
CA LYS A 376 -11.05 -10.22 -14.86
C LYS A 376 -12.22 -10.24 -15.85
N ILE A 377 -12.76 -11.42 -16.14
CA ILE A 377 -13.81 -11.67 -17.11
C ILE A 377 -15.20 -11.51 -16.47
N ARG A 378 -16.09 -10.74 -17.09
CA ARG A 378 -17.47 -10.50 -16.62
C ARG A 378 -18.38 -10.00 -17.73
N GLY A 379 -19.69 -9.88 -17.47
CA GLY A 379 -20.67 -9.37 -18.43
C GLY A 379 -20.64 -10.15 -19.74
N GLU A 380 -20.73 -9.44 -20.85
CA GLU A 380 -20.76 -10.02 -22.20
C GLU A 380 -19.51 -10.86 -22.54
N GLU A 381 -18.34 -10.49 -22.00
CA GLU A 381 -17.11 -11.27 -22.22
C GLU A 381 -17.22 -12.67 -21.60
N LEU A 382 -17.75 -12.77 -20.37
CA LEU A 382 -18.00 -14.06 -19.72
C LEU A 382 -19.09 -14.86 -20.46
N GLU A 383 -20.17 -14.21 -20.91
CA GLU A 383 -21.21 -14.85 -21.72
C GLU A 383 -20.64 -15.48 -22.99
N ASN A 384 -19.87 -14.71 -23.74
CA ASN A 384 -19.24 -15.16 -25.00
C ASN A 384 -18.26 -16.30 -24.76
N LYS A 385 -17.46 -16.21 -23.66
CA LYS A 385 -16.49 -17.26 -23.33
C LYS A 385 -17.18 -18.58 -22.95
N LEU A 386 -18.23 -18.54 -22.14
CA LEU A 386 -19.00 -19.74 -21.81
C LEU A 386 -19.72 -20.31 -23.04
N ALA A 387 -20.29 -19.47 -23.90
CA ALA A 387 -20.91 -19.93 -25.17
C ALA A 387 -19.90 -20.62 -26.08
N GLU A 388 -18.63 -20.17 -26.11
CA GLU A 388 -17.53 -20.84 -26.83
C GLU A 388 -17.20 -22.21 -26.24
N LEU A 389 -17.08 -22.30 -24.90
CA LEU A 389 -16.63 -23.50 -24.19
C LEU A 389 -17.68 -24.63 -24.12
N PHE A 390 -18.95 -24.29 -24.22
CA PHE A 390 -20.07 -25.23 -24.14
C PHE A 390 -20.74 -25.51 -25.49
N LYS A 391 -20.08 -25.16 -26.60
CA LYS A 391 -20.48 -25.61 -27.94
C LYS A 391 -20.26 -27.11 -28.05
#